data_d6f3bab08fe67245ef5b55e4de8a2d52
#
_entry.id   d6f3bab08fe67245ef5b55e4de8a2d52
#
_cell.length_a   1.000
_cell.length_b   1.000
_cell.length_c   1.000
_cell.angle_alpha   90.00
_cell.angle_beta   90.00
_cell.angle_gamma   90.00
#
_symmetry.space_group_name_H-M   'P 1'
#
loop_
_entity.id
_entity.type
_entity.pdbx_description
1 polymer ?
#
loop_
_entity_poly.entity_id
_entity_poly.type
_entity_poly.pdbx_seq_one_letter_code
_entity_poly.pdbx_strand_id
1 'polypeptide(L)'
;MLQVTDLAMTFSKVLITGLGQLGLAAAKYVKERGFDTYGYDINTEAMEIAHRSAGIKPVADFGSHEFDVYVICVSTHKPDDIFSPQIDGILSTADKISREAKKDGALVSIESTIPKGTSKKVFQLLNHRLHVVHAPHRWYALEEKEHGVNQLRVIGGVYNCCIRAGMQFYTDTKGNEDKRERDILVSSTILIATWGSLCIQYRT
;
A
#
# COMPACT_ATOMS: atom_id res chain seq x y z
N MET A 1 -3.81 -16.26 -32.31
CA MET A 1 -4.07 -14.95 -31.72
C MET A 1 -4.96 -15.20 -30.51
N LEU A 2 -4.37 -15.45 -29.32
CA LEU A 2 -5.12 -15.70 -28.09
C LEU A 2 -5.56 -14.33 -27.56
N GLN A 3 -6.86 -14.07 -27.58
CA GLN A 3 -7.44 -12.95 -26.84
C GLN A 3 -7.27 -13.27 -25.35
N VAL A 4 -6.29 -12.63 -24.72
CA VAL A 4 -6.25 -12.54 -23.27
C VAL A 4 -7.39 -11.60 -22.90
N THR A 5 -8.53 -12.16 -22.52
CA THR A 5 -9.57 -11.42 -21.84
C THR A 5 -8.97 -10.91 -20.54
N ASP A 6 -8.65 -9.63 -20.51
CA ASP A 6 -8.24 -8.90 -19.29
C ASP A 6 -9.44 -8.95 -18.34
N LEU A 7 -9.53 -10.00 -17.50
CA LEU A 7 -10.51 -10.03 -16.42
C LEU A 7 -10.14 -8.88 -15.47
N ALA A 8 -10.98 -7.86 -15.45
CA ALA A 8 -10.86 -6.76 -14.51
C ALA A 8 -10.82 -7.34 -13.08
N MET A 9 -9.75 -7.08 -12.35
CA MET A 9 -9.64 -7.49 -10.95
C MET A 9 -10.69 -6.73 -10.13
N THR A 10 -11.48 -7.42 -9.35
CA THR A 10 -12.40 -6.79 -8.41
C THR A 10 -11.79 -6.83 -7.03
N PHE A 11 -11.50 -5.66 -6.47
CA PHE A 11 -11.05 -5.53 -5.09
C PHE A 11 -12.24 -5.18 -4.19
N SER A 12 -12.29 -5.78 -3.02
CA SER A 12 -13.37 -5.55 -2.04
C SER A 12 -12.82 -5.41 -0.62
N LYS A 13 -12.01 -6.39 -0.18
CA LYS A 13 -11.45 -6.42 1.17
C LYS A 13 -9.99 -6.02 1.18
N VAL A 14 -9.68 -5.02 2.00
CA VAL A 14 -8.32 -4.45 2.11
C VAL A 14 -7.83 -4.56 3.53
N LEU A 15 -6.63 -5.12 3.71
CA LEU A 15 -5.92 -5.13 4.98
C LEU A 15 -4.80 -4.09 4.97
N ILE A 16 -4.85 -3.15 5.90
CA ILE A 16 -3.77 -2.19 6.15
C ILE A 16 -2.91 -2.73 7.29
N THR A 17 -1.61 -2.84 7.05
CA THR A 17 -0.62 -3.28 8.05
C THR A 17 0.29 -2.13 8.46
N GLY A 18 0.37 -1.88 9.77
CA GLY A 18 0.95 -0.67 10.33
C GLY A 18 -0.10 0.46 10.37
N LEU A 19 -0.61 0.76 11.57
CA LEU A 19 -1.67 1.76 11.80
C LEU A 19 -1.15 3.01 12.51
N GLY A 20 0.13 3.32 12.31
CA GLY A 20 0.71 4.61 12.71
C GLY A 20 0.10 5.78 11.93
N GLN A 21 0.73 6.95 12.00
CA GLN A 21 0.22 8.18 11.37
C GLN A 21 -0.15 7.98 9.90
N LEU A 22 0.76 7.41 9.10
CA LEU A 22 0.52 7.15 7.69
C LEU A 22 -0.54 6.06 7.47
N GLY A 23 -0.42 4.93 8.17
CA GLY A 23 -1.32 3.80 7.96
C GLY A 23 -2.75 4.07 8.37
N LEU A 24 -2.98 4.84 9.44
CA LEU A 24 -4.31 5.28 9.83
C LEU A 24 -4.93 6.20 8.77
N ALA A 25 -4.15 7.13 8.22
CA ALA A 25 -4.60 8.01 7.14
C ALA A 25 -4.93 7.22 5.87
N ALA A 26 -4.07 6.26 5.49
CA ALA A 26 -4.31 5.36 4.37
C ALA A 26 -5.58 4.49 4.58
N ALA A 27 -5.78 3.97 5.80
CA ALA A 27 -6.95 3.16 6.14
C ALA A 27 -8.26 3.96 6.03
N LYS A 28 -8.27 5.20 6.52
CA LYS A 28 -9.42 6.12 6.36
C LYS A 28 -9.72 6.36 4.89
N TYR A 29 -8.71 6.70 4.11
CA TYR A 29 -8.83 6.96 2.68
C TYR A 29 -9.40 5.75 1.91
N VAL A 30 -8.87 4.54 2.17
CA VAL A 30 -9.35 3.30 1.54
C VAL A 30 -10.81 3.04 1.91
N LYS A 31 -11.17 3.22 3.19
CA LYS A 31 -12.54 3.06 3.67
C LYS A 31 -13.51 4.06 3.06
N GLU A 32 -13.13 5.33 2.93
CA GLU A 32 -13.94 6.39 2.30
C GLU A 32 -14.22 6.12 0.82
N ARG A 33 -13.39 5.31 0.18
CA ARG A 33 -13.60 4.83 -1.20
C ARG A 33 -14.53 3.62 -1.28
N GLY A 34 -15.07 3.17 -0.15
CA GLY A 34 -16.07 2.12 -0.07
C GLY A 34 -15.52 0.71 0.03
N PHE A 35 -14.22 0.54 0.25
CA PHE A 35 -13.63 -0.77 0.50
C PHE A 35 -13.93 -1.27 1.91
N ASP A 36 -14.13 -2.58 2.06
CA ASP A 36 -14.21 -3.24 3.36
C ASP A 36 -12.82 -3.30 3.99
N THR A 37 -12.54 -2.35 4.91
CA THR A 37 -11.19 -2.05 5.39
C THR A 37 -10.93 -2.65 6.76
N TYR A 38 -9.85 -3.40 6.82
CA TYR A 38 -9.31 -4.05 8.02
C TYR A 38 -7.95 -3.48 8.36
N GLY A 39 -7.56 -3.61 9.64
CA GLY A 39 -6.29 -3.09 10.12
C GLY A 39 -5.58 -4.05 11.05
N TYR A 40 -4.26 -4.12 10.90
CA TYR A 40 -3.36 -4.84 11.78
C TYR A 40 -2.17 -3.96 12.17
N ASP A 41 -1.85 -3.99 13.45
CA ASP A 41 -0.61 -3.41 13.98
C ASP A 41 -0.07 -4.33 15.08
N ILE A 42 1.25 -4.30 15.29
CA ILE A 42 1.89 -4.97 16.45
C ILE A 42 1.51 -4.29 17.76
N ASN A 43 1.17 -2.99 17.70
CA ASN A 43 0.63 -2.22 18.81
C ASN A 43 -0.89 -2.32 18.81
N THR A 44 -1.44 -3.02 19.80
CA THR A 44 -2.90 -3.21 19.96
C THR A 44 -3.64 -1.89 20.18
N GLU A 45 -3.01 -0.91 20.85
CA GLU A 45 -3.58 0.42 21.06
C GLU A 45 -3.81 1.16 19.72
N ALA A 46 -2.88 1.01 18.76
CA ALA A 46 -3.05 1.59 17.42
C ALA A 46 -4.26 0.98 16.69
N MET A 47 -4.50 -0.31 16.85
CA MET A 47 -5.70 -0.98 16.30
C MET A 47 -6.98 -0.45 16.95
N GLU A 48 -6.98 -0.27 18.28
CA GLU A 48 -8.13 0.29 19.00
C GLU A 48 -8.42 1.75 18.59
N ILE A 49 -7.40 2.58 18.44
CA ILE A 49 -7.53 3.95 17.96
C ILE A 49 -8.11 3.95 16.55
N ALA A 50 -7.60 3.11 15.65
CA ALA A 50 -8.10 3.01 14.28
C ALA A 50 -9.57 2.55 14.24
N HIS A 51 -9.93 1.61 15.10
CA HIS A 51 -11.32 1.15 15.21
C HIS A 51 -12.23 2.27 15.72
N ARG A 52 -11.89 2.91 16.83
CA ARG A 52 -12.73 3.96 17.45
C ARG A 52 -12.83 5.22 16.59
N SER A 53 -11.72 5.67 15.99
CA SER A 53 -11.66 6.95 15.24
C SER A 53 -12.14 6.84 13.80
N ALA A 54 -12.02 5.67 13.19
CA ALA A 54 -12.31 5.48 11.76
C ALA A 54 -13.14 4.24 11.45
N GLY A 55 -13.51 3.43 12.45
CA GLY A 55 -14.26 2.19 12.27
C GLY A 55 -13.52 1.16 11.42
N ILE A 56 -12.19 1.15 11.49
CA ILE A 56 -11.35 0.14 10.83
C ILE A 56 -11.50 -1.16 11.63
N LYS A 57 -11.75 -2.27 10.94
CA LYS A 57 -11.97 -3.57 11.58
C LYS A 57 -10.64 -4.18 12.00
N PRO A 58 -10.36 -4.39 13.29
CA PRO A 58 -9.11 -5.02 13.71
C PRO A 58 -9.08 -6.50 13.35
N VAL A 59 -7.90 -7.03 12.99
CA VAL A 59 -7.68 -8.46 12.81
C VAL A 59 -6.49 -8.95 13.64
N ALA A 60 -6.59 -10.19 14.14
CA ALA A 60 -5.51 -10.81 14.89
C ALA A 60 -4.46 -11.47 13.99
N ASP A 61 -4.88 -11.93 12.81
CA ASP A 61 -4.04 -12.60 11.83
C ASP A 61 -4.46 -12.23 10.39
N PHE A 62 -3.61 -12.52 9.41
CA PHE A 62 -3.87 -12.21 8.00
C PHE A 62 -4.66 -13.30 7.28
N GLY A 63 -4.82 -14.44 7.91
CA GLY A 63 -5.62 -15.57 7.43
C GLY A 63 -7.08 -15.55 7.89
N SER A 64 -7.51 -14.58 8.73
CA SER A 64 -8.89 -14.50 9.22
C SER A 64 -9.90 -14.29 8.10
N HIS A 65 -9.49 -13.56 7.05
CA HIS A 65 -10.31 -13.28 5.87
C HIS A 65 -9.54 -13.57 4.58
N GLU A 66 -10.26 -13.63 3.46
CA GLU A 66 -9.68 -13.58 2.13
C GLU A 66 -9.57 -12.12 1.71
N PHE A 67 -8.36 -11.57 1.77
CA PHE A 67 -8.08 -10.20 1.38
C PHE A 67 -7.69 -10.12 -0.10
N ASP A 68 -8.19 -9.10 -0.78
CA ASP A 68 -7.85 -8.79 -2.17
C ASP A 68 -6.60 -7.90 -2.24
N VAL A 69 -6.39 -7.07 -1.21
CA VAL A 69 -5.29 -6.12 -1.14
C VAL A 69 -4.70 -6.08 0.26
N TYR A 70 -3.38 -6.09 0.31
CA TYR A 70 -2.57 -5.86 1.50
C TYR A 70 -1.79 -4.55 1.31
N VAL A 71 -2.02 -3.55 2.16
CA VAL A 71 -1.28 -2.28 2.13
C VAL A 71 -0.29 -2.25 3.29
N ILE A 72 1.00 -2.12 2.98
CA ILE A 72 2.08 -2.13 3.97
C ILE A 72 2.51 -0.68 4.27
N CYS A 73 2.21 -0.23 5.49
CA CYS A 73 2.52 1.10 6.03
C CYS A 73 3.40 1.04 7.29
N VAL A 74 4.23 0.01 7.41
CA VAL A 74 5.09 -0.16 8.58
C VAL A 74 6.27 0.82 8.57
N SER A 75 6.75 1.21 9.75
CA SER A 75 7.89 2.12 9.87
C SER A 75 9.15 1.53 9.26
N THR A 76 9.91 2.37 8.56
CA THR A 76 11.22 2.05 7.99
C THR A 76 12.35 2.84 8.67
N HIS A 77 12.09 3.42 9.84
CA HIS A 77 13.05 4.19 10.61
C HIS A 77 13.35 3.52 11.95
N LYS A 78 14.58 3.67 12.41
CA LYS A 78 14.93 3.45 13.81
C LYS A 78 15.07 4.80 14.51
N PRO A 79 14.66 4.92 15.80
CA PRO A 79 14.81 6.16 16.56
C PRO A 79 16.25 6.68 16.60
N ASP A 80 17.22 5.75 16.66
CA ASP A 80 18.64 6.08 16.84
C ASP A 80 19.43 6.09 15.52
N ASP A 81 18.82 5.76 14.38
CA ASP A 81 19.47 5.72 13.07
C ASP A 81 18.53 6.16 11.96
N ILE A 82 18.51 7.45 11.72
CA ILE A 82 17.68 8.07 10.67
C ILE A 82 18.28 7.93 9.26
N PHE A 83 19.53 7.47 9.14
CA PHE A 83 20.24 7.38 7.86
C PHE A 83 20.17 5.99 7.22
N SER A 84 19.93 4.94 8.02
CA SER A 84 19.85 3.56 7.52
C SER A 84 18.41 3.08 7.45
N PRO A 85 17.86 2.87 6.23
CA PRO A 85 16.50 2.39 6.10
C PRO A 85 16.36 0.98 6.65
N GLN A 86 15.38 0.78 7.52
CA GLN A 86 15.08 -0.50 8.15
C GLN A 86 13.94 -1.19 7.40
N ILE A 87 14.23 -2.28 6.71
CA ILE A 87 13.22 -3.01 5.91
C ILE A 87 12.72 -4.28 6.59
N ASP A 88 13.24 -4.62 7.78
CA ASP A 88 12.91 -5.87 8.47
C ASP A 88 11.42 -6.00 8.76
N GLY A 89 10.76 -4.90 9.16
CA GLY A 89 9.31 -4.86 9.37
C GLY A 89 8.53 -5.15 8.09
N ILE A 90 8.99 -4.64 6.94
CA ILE A 90 8.38 -4.91 5.63
C ILE A 90 8.56 -6.37 5.25
N LEU A 91 9.78 -6.91 5.41
CA LEU A 91 10.07 -8.31 5.06
C LEU A 91 9.31 -9.27 5.97
N SER A 92 9.24 -8.99 7.27
CA SER A 92 8.45 -9.77 8.23
C SER A 92 6.95 -9.76 7.90
N THR A 93 6.42 -8.58 7.52
CA THR A 93 5.03 -8.45 7.08
C THR A 93 4.79 -9.23 5.79
N ALA A 94 5.70 -9.15 4.81
CA ALA A 94 5.60 -9.89 3.56
C ALA A 94 5.66 -11.42 3.79
N ASP A 95 6.53 -11.88 4.68
CA ASP A 95 6.60 -13.30 5.07
C ASP A 95 5.29 -13.78 5.72
N LYS A 96 4.71 -12.97 6.62
CA LYS A 96 3.39 -13.27 7.20
C LYS A 96 2.30 -13.32 6.12
N ILE A 97 2.27 -12.38 5.19
CA ILE A 97 1.34 -12.41 4.04
C ILE A 97 1.56 -13.68 3.22
N SER A 98 2.82 -14.05 2.93
CA SER A 98 3.15 -15.25 2.13
C SER A 98 2.56 -16.53 2.72
N ARG A 99 2.59 -16.64 4.05
CA ARG A 99 2.09 -17.82 4.79
C ARG A 99 0.56 -17.83 4.96
N GLU A 100 -0.04 -16.67 5.12
CA GLU A 100 -1.43 -16.56 5.59
C GLU A 100 -2.41 -16.09 4.50
N ALA A 101 -1.92 -15.54 3.38
CA ALA A 101 -2.79 -15.08 2.29
C ALA A 101 -3.51 -16.26 1.62
N LYS A 102 -4.85 -16.19 1.60
CA LYS A 102 -5.72 -17.24 1.04
C LYS A 102 -5.95 -17.11 -0.46
N LYS A 103 -5.75 -15.90 -1.02
CA LYS A 103 -6.05 -15.61 -2.40
C LYS A 103 -4.77 -15.40 -3.21
N ASP A 104 -4.60 -16.17 -4.28
CA ASP A 104 -3.57 -15.91 -5.28
C ASP A 104 -3.97 -14.72 -6.17
N GLY A 105 -2.97 -13.98 -6.65
CA GLY A 105 -3.21 -12.79 -7.46
C GLY A 105 -3.69 -11.57 -6.66
N ALA A 106 -3.77 -11.63 -5.32
CA ALA A 106 -4.03 -10.46 -4.50
C ALA A 106 -2.91 -9.41 -4.68
N LEU A 107 -3.23 -8.16 -4.42
CA LEU A 107 -2.27 -7.05 -4.52
C LEU A 107 -1.59 -6.79 -3.18
N VAL A 108 -0.28 -6.67 -3.18
CA VAL A 108 0.52 -6.12 -2.09
C VAL A 108 1.04 -4.75 -2.50
N SER A 109 0.57 -3.71 -1.84
CA SER A 109 1.03 -2.32 -2.04
C SER A 109 1.91 -1.89 -0.89
N ILE A 110 3.16 -1.55 -1.19
CA ILE A 110 4.10 -1.01 -0.21
C ILE A 110 4.00 0.51 -0.25
N GLU A 111 3.45 1.12 0.79
CA GLU A 111 3.31 2.58 0.89
C GLU A 111 4.41 3.22 1.75
N SER A 112 5.15 2.42 2.51
CA SER A 112 6.34 2.87 3.23
C SER A 112 7.46 3.25 2.25
N THR A 113 8.31 4.20 2.65
CA THR A 113 9.54 4.53 1.90
C THR A 113 10.52 3.37 1.99
N ILE A 114 11.00 2.89 0.84
CA ILE A 114 11.87 1.71 0.76
C ILE A 114 13.08 1.94 -0.14
N PRO A 115 14.23 1.30 0.15
CA PRO A 115 15.39 1.29 -0.74
C PRO A 115 15.10 0.54 -2.04
N LYS A 116 15.90 0.87 -3.06
CA LYS A 116 15.89 0.14 -4.34
C LYS A 116 16.07 -1.36 -4.12
N GLY A 117 15.25 -2.15 -4.82
CA GLY A 117 15.30 -3.61 -4.78
C GLY A 117 14.40 -4.26 -3.72
N THR A 118 13.87 -3.50 -2.75
CA THR A 118 13.00 -4.05 -1.70
C THR A 118 11.72 -4.68 -2.27
N SER A 119 11.05 -4.04 -3.23
CA SER A 119 9.85 -4.60 -3.88
C SER A 119 10.12 -5.95 -4.54
N LYS A 120 11.31 -6.13 -5.15
CA LYS A 120 11.71 -7.41 -5.74
C LYS A 120 11.93 -8.48 -4.67
N LYS A 121 12.54 -8.13 -3.53
CA LYS A 121 12.70 -9.04 -2.39
C LYS A 121 11.35 -9.46 -1.83
N VAL A 122 10.43 -8.52 -1.65
CA VAL A 122 9.05 -8.81 -1.20
C VAL A 122 8.35 -9.76 -2.19
N PHE A 123 8.44 -9.50 -3.50
CA PHE A 123 7.85 -10.37 -4.53
C PHE A 123 8.40 -11.81 -4.48
N GLN A 124 9.70 -11.96 -4.21
CA GLN A 124 10.33 -13.27 -4.04
C GLN A 124 9.81 -13.98 -2.77
N LEU A 125 9.71 -13.28 -1.63
CA LEU A 125 9.15 -13.82 -0.39
C LEU A 125 7.69 -14.27 -0.54
N LEU A 126 6.92 -13.60 -1.39
CA LEU A 126 5.54 -13.97 -1.71
C LEU A 126 5.45 -15.13 -2.73
N ASN A 127 6.56 -15.82 -3.01
CA ASN A 127 6.64 -16.93 -3.95
C ASN A 127 6.02 -16.63 -5.33
N HIS A 128 6.08 -15.38 -5.75
CA HIS A 128 5.53 -14.89 -7.02
C HIS A 128 4.01 -15.08 -7.18
N ARG A 129 3.29 -15.38 -6.08
CA ARG A 129 1.86 -15.64 -6.09
C ARG A 129 1.00 -14.37 -6.13
N LEU A 130 1.54 -13.25 -5.63
CA LEU A 130 0.81 -12.01 -5.45
C LEU A 130 1.43 -10.90 -6.30
N HIS A 131 0.61 -9.91 -6.70
CA HIS A 131 1.11 -8.70 -7.34
C HIS A 131 1.79 -7.80 -6.32
N VAL A 132 2.91 -7.16 -6.68
CA VAL A 132 3.62 -6.23 -5.81
C VAL A 132 3.83 -4.90 -6.49
N VAL A 133 3.37 -3.84 -5.84
CA VAL A 133 3.64 -2.45 -6.22
C VAL A 133 4.27 -1.68 -5.07
N HIS A 134 5.02 -0.65 -5.42
CA HIS A 134 5.46 0.38 -4.51
C HIS A 134 4.70 1.66 -4.87
N ALA A 135 3.93 2.18 -3.93
CA ALA A 135 3.12 3.37 -4.08
C ALA A 135 3.39 4.33 -2.91
N PRO A 136 4.62 4.91 -2.84
CA PRO A 136 5.05 5.68 -1.68
C PRO A 136 4.11 6.84 -1.41
N HIS A 137 3.77 7.02 -0.15
CA HIS A 137 3.01 8.16 0.31
C HIS A 137 3.86 9.41 0.31
N ARG A 138 3.26 10.52 -0.14
CA ARG A 138 3.83 11.87 -0.03
C ARG A 138 3.07 12.69 1.03
N TRP A 139 2.45 12.00 1.99
CA TRP A 139 1.68 12.62 3.04
C TRP A 139 2.57 13.42 3.99
N TYR A 140 2.15 14.63 4.32
CA TYR A 140 2.84 15.50 5.24
C TYR A 140 1.85 15.95 6.33
N ALA A 141 2.08 15.51 7.55
CA ALA A 141 1.14 15.67 8.67
C ALA A 141 0.81 17.12 9.02
N LEU A 142 1.75 18.05 8.80
CA LEU A 142 1.59 19.46 9.10
C LEU A 142 0.78 20.22 8.05
N GLU A 143 0.58 19.65 6.86
CA GLU A 143 -0.09 20.27 5.71
C GLU A 143 -1.12 19.32 5.09
N GLU A 144 -1.92 18.69 5.94
CA GLU A 144 -2.85 17.61 5.51
C GLU A 144 -3.85 18.09 4.43
N LYS A 145 -4.22 19.37 4.43
CA LYS A 145 -5.16 19.92 3.43
C LYS A 145 -4.54 19.99 2.04
N GLU A 146 -3.24 20.33 1.95
CA GLU A 146 -2.52 20.50 0.69
C GLU A 146 -1.76 19.24 0.29
N HIS A 147 -1.26 18.50 1.27
CA HIS A 147 -0.40 17.33 1.12
C HIS A 147 -0.94 16.08 1.80
N GLY A 148 -2.25 15.92 1.82
CA GLY A 148 -2.94 14.75 2.38
C GLY A 148 -2.85 13.51 1.48
N VAL A 149 -3.60 12.47 1.85
CA VAL A 149 -3.66 11.18 1.14
C VAL A 149 -4.22 11.27 -0.29
N ASN A 150 -4.77 12.41 -0.65
CA ASN A 150 -5.40 12.68 -1.95
C ASN A 150 -4.45 13.17 -3.05
N GLN A 151 -3.15 13.14 -2.80
CA GLN A 151 -2.16 13.58 -3.79
C GLN A 151 -2.00 12.60 -4.95
N LEU A 152 -1.44 13.14 -6.04
CA LEU A 152 -0.94 12.36 -7.17
C LEU A 152 -0.11 11.17 -6.68
N ARG A 153 -0.52 9.94 -7.06
CA ARG A 153 0.20 8.73 -6.71
C ARG A 153 1.21 8.36 -7.78
N VAL A 154 2.42 8.06 -7.35
CA VAL A 154 3.42 7.39 -8.20
C VAL A 154 3.39 5.91 -7.88
N ILE A 155 3.17 5.07 -8.88
CA ILE A 155 3.10 3.62 -8.71
C ILE A 155 4.19 2.98 -9.55
N GLY A 156 5.04 2.19 -8.90
CA GLY A 156 6.00 1.30 -9.55
C GLY A 156 5.68 -0.16 -9.25
N GLY A 157 5.64 -1.01 -10.26
CA GLY A 157 5.39 -2.45 -10.08
C GLY A 157 6.60 -3.30 -10.44
N VAL A 158 6.68 -4.50 -9.85
CA VAL A 158 7.75 -5.46 -10.18
C VAL A 158 7.63 -5.94 -11.63
N TYR A 159 6.39 -6.12 -12.10
CA TYR A 159 6.05 -6.47 -13.49
C TYR A 159 4.86 -5.64 -13.98
N ASN A 160 4.62 -5.65 -15.29
CA ASN A 160 3.49 -4.92 -15.90
C ASN A 160 2.13 -5.36 -15.34
N CYS A 161 1.94 -6.65 -15.04
CA CYS A 161 0.72 -7.14 -14.39
C CYS A 161 0.54 -6.54 -12.98
N CYS A 162 1.63 -6.36 -12.22
CA CYS A 162 1.59 -5.70 -10.92
C CYS A 162 1.19 -4.22 -11.06
N ILE A 163 1.76 -3.52 -12.05
CA ILE A 163 1.41 -2.12 -12.34
C ILE A 163 -0.09 -2.01 -12.63
N ARG A 164 -0.63 -2.89 -13.51
CA ARG A 164 -2.08 -2.88 -13.83
C ARG A 164 -2.94 -3.11 -12.59
N ALA A 165 -2.58 -4.09 -11.74
CA ALA A 165 -3.30 -4.33 -10.48
C ALA A 165 -3.26 -3.10 -9.55
N GLY A 166 -2.10 -2.47 -9.41
CA GLY A 166 -1.96 -1.24 -8.61
C GLY A 166 -2.76 -0.09 -9.18
N MET A 167 -2.68 0.16 -10.48
CA MET A 167 -3.48 1.20 -11.14
C MET A 167 -4.97 0.98 -10.87
N GLN A 168 -5.45 -0.23 -11.09
CA GLN A 168 -6.86 -0.55 -10.88
C GLN A 168 -7.28 -0.28 -9.43
N PHE A 169 -6.51 -0.73 -8.44
CA PHE A 169 -6.83 -0.49 -7.02
C PHE A 169 -6.90 1.00 -6.69
N TYR A 170 -5.93 1.79 -7.15
CA TYR A 170 -5.87 3.22 -6.83
C TYR A 170 -6.85 4.08 -7.64
N THR A 171 -7.39 3.60 -8.76
CA THR A 171 -8.47 4.27 -9.51
C THR A 171 -9.85 3.77 -9.12
N ASP A 172 -9.98 2.57 -8.53
CA ASP A 172 -11.27 1.98 -8.18
C ASP A 172 -11.91 2.73 -7.02
N THR A 173 -13.22 3.01 -7.15
CA THR A 173 -14.06 3.57 -6.09
C THR A 173 -15.36 2.78 -6.04
N LYS A 174 -15.68 2.22 -4.88
CA LYS A 174 -16.94 1.50 -4.65
C LYS A 174 -18.06 2.51 -4.39
N GLY A 175 -18.82 2.87 -5.44
CA GLY A 175 -20.10 3.57 -5.29
C GLY A 175 -20.08 5.11 -5.34
N ASN A 176 -19.00 5.78 -5.73
CA ASN A 176 -19.00 7.23 -5.87
C ASN A 176 -18.29 7.66 -7.16
N GLU A 177 -19.08 7.89 -8.22
CA GLU A 177 -18.57 8.22 -9.56
C GLU A 177 -17.83 9.57 -9.62
N ASP A 178 -18.18 10.53 -8.74
CA ASP A 178 -17.58 11.86 -8.70
C ASP A 178 -16.13 11.91 -8.19
N LYS A 179 -15.59 10.79 -7.69
CA LYS A 179 -14.22 10.73 -7.16
C LYS A 179 -13.23 10.00 -8.08
N ARG A 180 -13.58 9.80 -9.35
CA ARG A 180 -12.81 8.96 -10.30
C ARG A 180 -11.52 9.56 -10.85
N GLU A 181 -11.38 10.87 -10.83
CA GLU A 181 -10.20 11.51 -11.42
C GLU A 181 -9.15 11.82 -10.36
N ARG A 182 -8.16 10.96 -10.28
CA ARG A 182 -6.89 11.32 -9.65
C ARG A 182 -5.76 10.82 -10.51
N ASP A 183 -4.91 11.75 -10.85
CA ASP A 183 -3.75 11.51 -11.67
C ASP A 183 -2.85 10.43 -11.04
N ILE A 184 -2.69 9.32 -11.74
CA ILE A 184 -1.75 8.27 -11.40
C ILE A 184 -0.58 8.38 -12.36
N LEU A 185 0.59 8.67 -11.82
CA LEU A 185 1.83 8.58 -12.56
C LEU A 185 2.35 7.14 -12.47
N VAL A 186 2.35 6.47 -13.61
CA VAL A 186 2.94 5.13 -13.74
C VAL A 186 4.40 5.26 -14.09
N SER A 187 5.27 4.69 -13.26
CA SER A 187 6.68 4.56 -13.59
C SER A 187 7.01 3.09 -13.83
N SER A 188 7.48 2.78 -15.04
CA SER A 188 8.07 1.48 -15.35
C SER A 188 9.42 1.24 -14.67
N THR A 189 10.00 2.31 -14.12
CA THR A 189 11.24 2.26 -13.36
C THR A 189 10.89 2.47 -11.89
N ILE A 190 11.29 1.52 -11.04
CA ILE A 190 11.18 1.68 -9.58
C ILE A 190 11.91 2.96 -9.21
N LEU A 191 11.17 4.01 -8.88
CA LEU A 191 11.75 5.27 -8.46
C LEU A 191 12.56 5.02 -7.21
N ILE A 192 13.85 5.32 -7.31
CA ILE A 192 14.80 5.24 -6.21
C ILE A 192 14.48 6.45 -5.34
N ALA A 193 13.84 6.24 -4.21
CA ALA A 193 13.91 7.21 -3.12
C ALA A 193 15.34 7.12 -2.56
N THR A 194 16.23 7.96 -3.06
CA THR A 194 17.51 8.18 -2.38
C THR A 194 17.23 9.09 -1.19
N TRP A 195 17.53 8.61 -0.01
CA TRP A 195 17.61 9.45 1.18
C TRP A 195 18.54 10.63 0.90
N GLY A 196 18.03 11.82 1.07
CA GLY A 196 18.88 13.00 1.12
C GLY A 196 18.52 14.16 0.21
N SER A 197 17.72 14.02 -0.82
CA SER A 197 17.29 15.16 -1.64
C SER A 197 16.27 14.70 -2.67
N LEU A 198 15.02 14.62 -2.33
CA LEU A 198 13.97 14.51 -3.33
C LEU A 198 12.95 15.63 -3.19
N CYS A 199 13.43 16.86 -3.41
CA CYS A 199 12.61 17.88 -4.04
C CYS A 199 12.53 17.53 -5.52
N ILE A 200 11.59 16.67 -5.93
CA ILE A 200 11.25 16.54 -7.35
C ILE A 200 10.40 17.76 -7.68
N GLN A 201 11.06 18.81 -8.18
CA GLN A 201 10.39 19.87 -8.91
C GLN A 201 9.95 19.30 -10.25
N TYR A 202 8.67 18.94 -10.38
CA TYR A 202 8.05 18.86 -11.70
C TYR A 202 7.83 20.29 -12.16
N ARG A 203 8.65 20.77 -13.08
CA ARG A 203 8.28 21.89 -13.97
C ARG A 203 7.42 21.31 -15.09
N THR A 204 6.29 21.94 -15.27
CA THR A 204 5.37 21.87 -16.42
C THR A 204 6.08 21.89 -17.75
#